data_75a21eb3c52900522295087ae0a3c28d
#
_entry.id   75a21eb3c52900522295087ae0a3c28d
#
_cell.length_a   1.000
_cell.length_b   1.000
_cell.length_c   1.000
_cell.angle_alpha   90.00
_cell.angle_beta   90.00
_cell.angle_gamma   90.00
#
_symmetry.space_group_name_H-M   'P 1'
#
loop_
_entity.id
_entity.type
_entity.pdbx_description
1 polymer ?
#
loop_
_entity_poly.entity_id
_entity_poly.type
_entity_poly.pdbx_seq_one_letter_code
_entity_poly.pdbx_strand_id
1 'polypeptide(L)'
;MRILCLVVILLRCGASGDTAEDAEGRSAGSWWSAIPRLWTDMITMKVNILTAAPLEMAANAIDTLCSSTLLMDRVPPHITPDITKMHFQYMTPCQNYSVPLLEASKLWRHSRFSKGRKVVILATGWTNTVNESSAISMVSKAFMCRGDVNFVIVDAADYVDTFYSWSALNTDLIGEHIGVGLTHLIELTPLRNIHLIGHSLGAHIMGTAGRTFKRLTGKLIPRITGLDPAKPCFRRENVLPGLTRGDAKLVDIIHTNIGILAKRGPLGDVDFYPGGANPIQPGCLTIGCSHTRAVEYFAESAYPQQEKNFMGNKCASWDKLRRRDCSSEIVSPMGYKIDPQARGMYYVDVNGWPPYGRNSKNNIDPRLRTCYLCQT
;
A
#
# COMPACT_ATOMS: atom_id res chain seq x y z
N MET A 1 -12.59 -28.90 -2.34
CA MET A 1 -13.50 -29.41 -3.40
C MET A 1 -14.58 -28.39 -3.81
N ARG A 2 -15.22 -27.63 -2.91
CA ARG A 2 -16.23 -26.61 -3.27
C ARG A 2 -15.65 -25.37 -3.99
N ILE A 3 -14.43 -24.95 -3.67
CA ILE A 3 -13.75 -23.80 -4.30
C ILE A 3 -13.37 -24.08 -5.75
N LEU A 4 -12.96 -25.31 -6.07
CA LEU A 4 -12.67 -25.72 -7.45
C LEU A 4 -13.92 -25.67 -8.36
N CYS A 5 -15.10 -25.98 -7.80
CA CYS A 5 -16.37 -25.88 -8.53
C CYS A 5 -16.75 -24.43 -8.89
N LEU A 6 -16.47 -23.46 -8.02
CA LEU A 6 -16.80 -22.04 -8.28
C LEU A 6 -15.93 -21.44 -9.39
N VAL A 7 -14.64 -21.76 -9.39
CA VAL A 7 -13.70 -21.33 -10.46
C VAL A 7 -14.07 -22.00 -11.80
N VAL A 8 -14.48 -23.27 -11.79
CA VAL A 8 -14.92 -23.99 -13.00
C VAL A 8 -16.25 -23.47 -13.53
N ILE A 9 -17.19 -23.06 -12.66
CA ILE A 9 -18.47 -22.46 -13.09
C ILE A 9 -18.24 -21.10 -13.76
N LEU A 10 -17.34 -20.26 -13.22
CA LEU A 10 -17.02 -18.97 -13.84
C LEU A 10 -16.26 -19.11 -15.17
N LEU A 11 -15.43 -20.14 -15.31
CA LEU A 11 -14.73 -20.44 -16.57
C LEU A 11 -15.65 -21.07 -17.65
N ARG A 12 -16.70 -21.82 -17.25
CA ARG A 12 -17.65 -22.38 -18.21
C ARG A 12 -18.68 -21.39 -18.76
N CYS A 13 -19.00 -20.32 -18.02
CA CYS A 13 -19.87 -19.24 -18.53
C CYS A 13 -19.21 -18.36 -19.60
N GLY A 14 -17.89 -18.44 -19.77
CA GLY A 14 -17.16 -17.69 -20.80
C GLY A 14 -16.90 -18.48 -22.12
N ALA A 15 -17.28 -19.76 -22.20
CA ALA A 15 -16.90 -20.65 -23.31
C ALA A 15 -18.07 -21.21 -24.17
N SER A 16 -19.33 -20.85 -23.90
CA SER A 16 -20.44 -21.19 -24.77
C SER A 16 -20.69 -20.03 -25.74
N GLY A 17 -20.19 -20.19 -26.97
CA GLY A 17 -20.51 -19.31 -28.07
C GLY A 17 -21.98 -19.50 -28.46
N ASP A 18 -22.82 -18.60 -28.00
CA ASP A 18 -24.15 -18.40 -28.52
C ASP A 18 -24.20 -17.10 -29.30
N THR A 19 -24.82 -17.16 -30.47
CA THR A 19 -24.87 -16.14 -31.50
C THR A 19 -25.52 -14.85 -31.02
N ALA A 20 -25.07 -13.74 -31.59
CA ALA A 20 -25.28 -12.35 -31.16
C ALA A 20 -26.73 -11.81 -31.18
N GLU A 21 -27.77 -12.65 -31.34
CA GLU A 21 -29.16 -12.17 -31.46
C GLU A 21 -30.04 -12.28 -30.21
N ASP A 22 -29.56 -12.96 -29.13
CA ASP A 22 -30.35 -13.12 -27.88
C ASP A 22 -29.93 -12.27 -26.71
N ALA A 23 -29.12 -11.22 -26.92
CA ALA A 23 -28.50 -10.43 -25.82
C ALA A 23 -29.38 -9.32 -25.25
N GLU A 24 -30.49 -8.93 -25.87
CA GLU A 24 -31.33 -7.80 -25.45
C GLU A 24 -32.42 -8.11 -24.39
N GLY A 25 -32.62 -9.37 -24.03
CA GLY A 25 -33.76 -9.79 -23.18
C GLY A 25 -33.42 -10.26 -21.76
N ARG A 26 -32.16 -10.42 -21.37
CA ARG A 26 -31.79 -10.86 -20.00
C ARG A 26 -31.57 -9.68 -19.07
N SER A 27 -32.61 -9.41 -18.30
CA SER A 27 -32.65 -8.32 -17.34
C SER A 27 -31.42 -8.29 -16.41
N ALA A 28 -30.83 -7.10 -16.24
CA ALA A 28 -29.79 -6.76 -15.25
C ALA A 28 -30.15 -7.17 -13.80
N GLY A 29 -31.41 -7.59 -13.55
CA GLY A 29 -31.91 -7.98 -12.24
C GLY A 29 -31.39 -9.31 -11.67
N SER A 30 -30.91 -10.25 -12.53
CA SER A 30 -30.50 -11.57 -12.02
C SER A 30 -29.09 -11.58 -11.36
N TRP A 31 -28.22 -10.65 -11.74
CA TRP A 31 -26.88 -10.51 -11.15
C TRP A 31 -26.92 -9.94 -9.74
N TRP A 32 -27.86 -9.08 -9.46
CA TRP A 32 -28.00 -8.38 -8.18
C TRP A 32 -28.49 -9.27 -7.04
N SER A 33 -29.30 -10.29 -7.36
CA SER A 33 -29.74 -11.29 -6.37
C SER A 33 -28.63 -12.26 -5.95
N ALA A 34 -27.55 -12.37 -6.73
CA ALA A 34 -26.39 -13.21 -6.41
C ALA A 34 -25.33 -12.48 -5.55
N ILE A 35 -25.36 -11.15 -5.48
CA ILE A 35 -24.36 -10.34 -4.77
C ILE A 35 -24.23 -10.68 -3.28
N PRO A 36 -25.29 -10.88 -2.48
CA PRO A 36 -25.16 -11.23 -1.08
C PRO A 36 -24.45 -12.58 -0.84
N ARG A 37 -24.67 -13.56 -1.74
CA ARG A 37 -23.98 -14.86 -1.65
C ARG A 37 -22.51 -14.75 -2.10
N LEU A 38 -22.24 -14.00 -3.16
CA LEU A 38 -20.87 -13.67 -3.58
C LEU A 38 -20.12 -12.94 -2.48
N TRP A 39 -20.77 -12.06 -1.74
CA TRP A 39 -20.18 -11.33 -0.61
C TRP A 39 -19.73 -12.25 0.52
N THR A 40 -20.60 -13.18 0.95
CA THR A 40 -20.28 -14.16 2.00
C THR A 40 -19.18 -15.13 1.55
N ASP A 41 -19.25 -15.58 0.30
CA ASP A 41 -18.25 -16.47 -0.28
C ASP A 41 -16.89 -15.77 -0.45
N MET A 42 -16.87 -14.46 -0.66
CA MET A 42 -15.65 -13.67 -0.74
C MET A 42 -15.00 -13.36 0.60
N ILE A 43 -15.75 -13.11 1.65
CA ILE A 43 -15.18 -12.99 2.99
C ILE A 43 -14.48 -14.30 3.37
N THR A 44 -15.10 -15.44 3.07
CA THR A 44 -14.51 -16.76 3.25
C THR A 44 -13.31 -16.99 2.32
N MET A 45 -13.36 -16.49 1.07
CA MET A 45 -12.26 -16.52 0.11
C MET A 45 -11.11 -15.59 0.53
N LYS A 46 -11.41 -14.41 1.09
CA LYS A 46 -10.47 -13.46 1.68
C LYS A 46 -9.58 -14.12 2.75
N VAL A 47 -10.19 -14.84 3.67
CA VAL A 47 -9.47 -15.60 4.70
C VAL A 47 -8.68 -16.76 4.10
N ASN A 48 -9.26 -17.51 3.18
CA ASN A 48 -8.63 -18.70 2.59
C ASN A 48 -7.51 -18.37 1.59
N ILE A 49 -7.61 -17.28 0.82
CA ILE A 49 -6.53 -16.82 -0.08
C ILE A 49 -5.31 -16.38 0.72
N LEU A 50 -5.52 -15.70 1.83
CA LEU A 50 -4.41 -15.24 2.69
C LEU A 50 -3.74 -16.37 3.48
N THR A 51 -4.42 -17.51 3.68
CA THR A 51 -3.99 -18.58 4.58
C THR A 51 -3.66 -19.92 3.92
N ALA A 52 -4.30 -20.33 2.81
CA ALA A 52 -4.28 -21.74 2.39
C ALA A 52 -4.26 -22.04 0.88
N ALA A 53 -4.43 -21.08 -0.02
CA ALA A 53 -4.49 -21.38 -1.46
C ALA A 53 -3.09 -21.47 -2.10
N PRO A 54 -2.88 -22.27 -3.17
CA PRO A 54 -1.71 -22.18 -4.03
C PRO A 54 -1.59 -20.75 -4.58
N LEU A 55 -0.50 -20.09 -4.26
CA LEU A 55 -0.29 -18.64 -4.34
C LEU A 55 -0.50 -18.05 -5.75
N GLU A 56 -0.02 -18.76 -6.77
CA GLU A 56 -0.15 -18.31 -8.17
C GLU A 56 -1.58 -18.40 -8.69
N MET A 57 -2.36 -19.39 -8.26
CA MET A 57 -3.75 -19.52 -8.67
C MET A 57 -4.62 -18.40 -8.12
N ALA A 58 -4.40 -18.01 -6.86
CA ALA A 58 -5.12 -16.90 -6.25
C ALA A 58 -4.80 -15.56 -6.93
N ALA A 59 -3.53 -15.28 -7.20
CA ALA A 59 -3.10 -14.06 -7.89
C ALA A 59 -3.63 -14.00 -9.34
N ASN A 60 -3.64 -15.12 -10.05
CA ASN A 60 -4.15 -15.20 -11.42
C ASN A 60 -5.68 -15.08 -11.46
N ALA A 61 -6.40 -15.65 -10.49
CA ALA A 61 -7.85 -15.49 -10.37
C ALA A 61 -8.23 -14.02 -10.13
N ILE A 62 -7.51 -13.31 -9.24
CA ILE A 62 -7.72 -11.89 -9.00
C ILE A 62 -7.40 -11.07 -10.26
N ASP A 63 -6.32 -11.38 -10.98
CA ASP A 63 -5.97 -10.70 -12.22
C ASP A 63 -7.06 -10.90 -13.31
N THR A 64 -7.66 -12.09 -13.38
CA THR A 64 -8.76 -12.40 -14.30
C THR A 64 -10.02 -11.61 -13.93
N LEU A 65 -10.35 -11.55 -12.64
CA LEU A 65 -11.46 -10.73 -12.14
C LEU A 65 -11.25 -9.24 -12.46
N CYS A 66 -10.04 -8.72 -12.29
CA CYS A 66 -9.73 -7.35 -12.67
C CYS A 66 -9.94 -7.09 -14.16
N SER A 67 -9.48 -8.01 -15.01
CA SER A 67 -9.62 -7.86 -16.46
C SER A 67 -11.09 -7.86 -16.89
N SER A 68 -11.92 -8.71 -16.28
CA SER A 68 -13.36 -8.75 -16.57
C SER A 68 -14.12 -7.54 -16.02
N THR A 69 -13.69 -6.98 -14.89
CA THR A 69 -14.34 -5.80 -14.28
C THR A 69 -13.93 -4.50 -14.98
N LEU A 70 -12.70 -4.42 -15.51
CA LEU A 70 -12.21 -3.27 -16.28
C LEU A 70 -12.84 -3.18 -17.68
N LEU A 71 -13.45 -4.24 -18.18
CA LEU A 71 -14.28 -4.20 -19.39
C LEU A 71 -15.65 -3.52 -19.14
N MET A 72 -16.03 -3.31 -17.89
CA MET A 72 -17.18 -2.49 -17.53
C MET A 72 -16.69 -1.04 -17.40
N ASP A 73 -17.07 -0.18 -18.32
CA ASP A 73 -16.59 1.22 -18.45
C ASP A 73 -16.74 2.10 -17.20
N ARG A 74 -17.44 1.66 -16.16
CA ARG A 74 -17.59 2.38 -14.88
C ARG A 74 -17.91 1.43 -13.73
N VAL A 75 -17.34 1.71 -12.55
CA VAL A 75 -17.85 1.15 -11.30
C VAL A 75 -19.30 1.62 -11.13
N PRO A 76 -20.26 0.72 -10.91
CA PRO A 76 -21.65 1.12 -10.74
C PRO A 76 -21.80 2.15 -9.60
N PRO A 77 -22.58 3.23 -9.78
CA PRO A 77 -22.66 4.33 -8.79
C PRO A 77 -23.07 3.90 -7.38
N HIS A 78 -23.88 2.83 -7.26
CA HIS A 78 -24.32 2.30 -5.96
C HIS A 78 -23.27 1.44 -5.24
N ILE A 79 -22.13 1.17 -5.90
CA ILE A 79 -20.97 0.45 -5.33
C ILE A 79 -19.80 1.41 -5.13
N THR A 80 -19.88 2.62 -5.71
CA THR A 80 -18.88 3.66 -5.46
C THR A 80 -19.09 4.15 -4.05
N PRO A 81 -18.14 3.92 -3.15
CA PRO A 81 -18.28 4.31 -1.76
C PRO A 81 -18.43 5.83 -1.64
N ASP A 82 -19.12 6.26 -0.58
CA ASP A 82 -19.34 7.66 -0.30
C ASP A 82 -18.05 8.32 0.21
N ILE A 83 -17.45 9.18 -0.59
CA ILE A 83 -16.20 9.91 -0.26
C ILE A 83 -16.35 10.75 1.02
N THR A 84 -17.57 11.13 1.39
CA THR A 84 -17.83 11.91 2.61
C THR A 84 -17.56 11.10 3.88
N LYS A 85 -17.53 9.77 3.78
CA LYS A 85 -17.19 8.85 4.89
C LYS A 85 -15.70 8.63 5.08
N MET A 86 -14.86 9.15 4.17
CA MET A 86 -13.43 9.06 4.31
C MET A 86 -12.87 10.16 5.17
N HIS A 87 -11.86 9.81 5.97
CA HIS A 87 -11.28 10.73 6.92
C HIS A 87 -9.75 10.72 6.88
N PHE A 88 -9.16 11.85 7.21
CA PHE A 88 -7.82 11.89 7.75
C PHE A 88 -7.87 11.69 9.26
N GLN A 89 -7.13 10.72 9.75
CA GLN A 89 -6.93 10.46 11.17
C GLN A 89 -5.56 11.02 11.60
N TYR A 90 -5.56 12.17 12.27
CA TYR A 90 -4.33 12.72 12.84
C TYR A 90 -4.03 12.03 14.16
N MET A 91 -2.91 11.31 14.17
CA MET A 91 -2.50 10.50 15.31
C MET A 91 -1.65 11.30 16.27
N THR A 92 -2.03 11.32 17.54
CA THR A 92 -1.20 11.86 18.63
C THR A 92 -1.10 10.85 19.77
N PRO A 93 -0.14 10.97 20.68
CA PRO A 93 0.02 10.00 21.77
C PRO A 93 -1.21 9.83 22.66
N CYS A 94 -2.01 10.88 22.81
CA CYS A 94 -3.15 10.90 23.73
C CYS A 94 -4.52 10.75 23.06
N GLN A 95 -4.64 11.22 21.83
CA GLN A 95 -5.93 11.33 21.15
C GLN A 95 -5.75 11.37 19.63
N ASN A 96 -6.66 10.75 18.92
CA ASN A 96 -6.75 10.84 17.48
C ASN A 96 -7.82 11.86 17.09
N TYR A 97 -7.52 12.63 16.03
CA TYR A 97 -8.43 13.64 15.50
C TYR A 97 -8.87 13.22 14.11
N SER A 98 -10.16 12.98 13.94
CA SER A 98 -10.76 12.60 12.67
C SER A 98 -11.32 13.83 11.96
N VAL A 99 -10.93 14.03 10.70
CA VAL A 99 -11.40 15.12 9.84
C VAL A 99 -11.80 14.54 8.49
N PRO A 100 -13.00 14.85 7.95
CA PRO A 100 -13.38 14.40 6.62
C PRO A 100 -12.31 14.72 5.56
N LEU A 101 -12.06 13.79 4.64
CA LEU A 101 -11.04 13.93 3.60
C LEU A 101 -11.27 15.20 2.77
N LEU A 102 -12.54 15.51 2.48
CA LEU A 102 -12.93 16.71 1.73
C LEU A 102 -12.67 18.02 2.51
N GLU A 103 -12.46 17.95 3.81
CA GLU A 103 -12.21 19.09 4.69
C GLU A 103 -10.77 19.12 5.20
N ALA A 104 -9.82 18.58 4.44
CA ALA A 104 -8.40 18.46 4.81
C ALA A 104 -7.81 19.76 5.40
N SER A 105 -8.23 20.92 4.91
CA SER A 105 -7.77 22.22 5.41
C SER A 105 -8.07 22.44 6.91
N LYS A 106 -9.13 21.83 7.45
CA LYS A 106 -9.44 21.87 8.89
C LYS A 106 -8.36 21.13 9.69
N LEU A 107 -7.89 19.99 9.18
CA LEU A 107 -6.83 19.22 9.83
C LEU A 107 -5.52 20.04 9.85
N TRP A 108 -5.13 20.60 8.73
CA TRP A 108 -3.87 21.34 8.62
C TRP A 108 -3.84 22.60 9.48
N ARG A 109 -4.99 23.15 9.82
CA ARG A 109 -5.15 24.30 10.74
C ARG A 109 -5.44 23.91 12.20
N HIS A 110 -5.51 22.61 12.48
CA HIS A 110 -5.77 22.14 13.84
C HIS A 110 -4.68 22.62 14.81
N SER A 111 -5.05 23.04 16.02
CA SER A 111 -4.14 23.65 16.99
C SER A 111 -2.97 22.76 17.42
N ARG A 112 -3.18 21.44 17.41
CA ARG A 112 -2.14 20.44 17.71
C ARG A 112 -1.23 20.11 16.52
N PHE A 113 -1.60 20.53 15.31
CA PHE A 113 -0.80 20.28 14.12
C PHE A 113 0.38 21.25 14.05
N SER A 114 1.60 20.73 14.20
CA SER A 114 2.81 21.53 14.24
C SER A 114 3.31 21.87 12.83
N LYS A 115 3.21 23.12 12.41
CA LYS A 115 3.60 23.59 11.07
C LYS A 115 5.08 23.40 10.73
N GLY A 116 5.96 23.34 11.75
CA GLY A 116 7.41 23.15 11.55
C GLY A 116 7.84 21.70 11.41
N ARG A 117 7.01 20.73 11.81
CA ARG A 117 7.33 19.30 11.75
C ARG A 117 7.14 18.73 10.35
N LYS A 118 7.82 17.61 10.10
CA LYS A 118 7.50 16.79 8.92
C LYS A 118 6.07 16.29 9.01
N VAL A 119 5.44 16.14 7.85
CA VAL A 119 4.11 15.54 7.70
C VAL A 119 4.26 14.21 7.00
N VAL A 120 3.87 13.16 7.67
CA VAL A 120 3.87 11.79 7.15
C VAL A 120 2.42 11.35 7.02
N ILE A 121 2.01 10.98 5.80
CA ILE A 121 0.65 10.52 5.52
C ILE A 121 0.71 9.08 5.03
N LEU A 122 0.00 8.18 5.72
CA LEU A 122 -0.08 6.75 5.42
C LEU A 122 -1.44 6.39 4.82
N ALA A 123 -1.45 5.73 3.67
CA ALA A 123 -2.61 4.99 3.16
C ALA A 123 -2.30 3.49 3.19
N THR A 124 -3.25 2.71 3.67
CA THR A 124 -3.15 1.24 3.68
C THR A 124 -3.95 0.63 2.54
N GLY A 125 -3.78 -0.67 2.35
CA GLY A 125 -4.44 -1.43 1.31
C GLY A 125 -5.71 -2.12 1.77
N TRP A 126 -6.14 -3.07 0.95
CA TRP A 126 -7.31 -3.88 1.12
C TRP A 126 -7.36 -4.55 2.49
N THR A 127 -8.53 -4.49 3.15
CA THR A 127 -8.81 -5.10 4.45
C THR A 127 -8.11 -4.49 5.68
N ASN A 128 -7.44 -3.37 5.53
CA ASN A 128 -6.82 -2.69 6.65
C ASN A 128 -7.69 -1.51 7.12
N THR A 129 -8.41 -1.70 8.20
CA THR A 129 -9.13 -0.63 8.88
C THR A 129 -8.25 0.01 9.96
N VAL A 130 -8.51 1.27 10.29
CA VAL A 130 -7.69 2.03 11.26
C VAL A 130 -7.73 1.38 12.66
N ASN A 131 -8.86 0.79 13.02
CA ASN A 131 -9.07 0.23 14.36
C ASN A 131 -8.55 -1.21 14.52
N GLU A 132 -8.40 -1.97 13.44
CA GLU A 132 -8.10 -3.41 13.49
C GLU A 132 -6.76 -3.79 12.88
N SER A 133 -6.11 -2.88 12.14
CA SER A 133 -4.89 -3.18 11.43
C SER A 133 -3.66 -3.14 12.32
N SER A 134 -3.02 -4.29 12.48
CA SER A 134 -1.70 -4.38 13.13
C SER A 134 -0.63 -3.55 12.39
N ALA A 135 -0.72 -3.44 11.07
CA ALA A 135 0.18 -2.66 10.24
C ALA A 135 0.11 -1.16 10.57
N ILE A 136 -1.11 -0.61 10.68
CA ILE A 136 -1.32 0.79 11.07
C ILE A 136 -0.79 1.02 12.49
N SER A 137 -1.12 0.14 13.43
CA SER A 137 -0.66 0.23 14.81
C SER A 137 0.87 0.25 14.93
N MET A 138 1.58 -0.61 14.17
CA MET A 138 3.04 -0.66 14.19
C MET A 138 3.68 0.64 13.69
N VAL A 139 3.20 1.17 12.57
CA VAL A 139 3.73 2.43 12.01
C VAL A 139 3.39 3.61 12.91
N SER A 140 2.16 3.66 13.44
CA SER A 140 1.72 4.69 14.39
C SER A 140 2.63 4.72 15.62
N LYS A 141 2.88 3.57 16.24
CA LYS A 141 3.77 3.46 17.39
C LYS A 141 5.18 3.99 17.09
N ALA A 142 5.74 3.62 15.93
CA ALA A 142 7.08 4.09 15.55
C ALA A 142 7.14 5.62 15.43
N PHE A 143 6.15 6.24 14.79
CA PHE A 143 6.10 7.70 14.66
C PHE A 143 5.74 8.41 15.96
N MET A 144 4.91 7.82 16.82
CA MET A 144 4.69 8.35 18.18
C MET A 144 5.99 8.32 18.99
N CYS A 145 6.78 7.26 18.89
CA CYS A 145 8.10 7.17 19.52
C CYS A 145 9.10 8.21 18.98
N ARG A 146 8.99 8.60 17.71
CA ARG A 146 9.82 9.68 17.15
C ARG A 146 9.45 11.04 17.70
N GLY A 147 8.17 11.37 17.76
CA GLY A 147 7.68 12.65 18.27
C GLY A 147 8.03 13.89 17.44
N ASP A 148 8.76 13.74 16.32
CA ASP A 148 9.24 14.82 15.45
C ASP A 148 8.43 15.01 14.17
N VAL A 149 7.28 14.31 14.03
CA VAL A 149 6.40 14.33 12.85
C VAL A 149 4.94 14.60 13.22
N ASN A 150 4.20 15.16 12.28
CA ASN A 150 2.75 15.06 12.26
C ASN A 150 2.39 13.79 11.49
N PHE A 151 1.88 12.79 12.17
CA PHE A 151 1.52 11.52 11.54
C PHE A 151 0.02 11.45 11.28
N VAL A 152 -0.34 11.21 10.03
CA VAL A 152 -1.72 11.19 9.54
C VAL A 152 -1.98 9.87 8.83
N ILE A 153 -3.13 9.27 9.05
CA ILE A 153 -3.59 8.07 8.36
C ILE A 153 -4.78 8.44 7.50
N VAL A 154 -4.84 7.89 6.30
CA VAL A 154 -6.03 7.93 5.45
C VAL A 154 -6.93 6.79 5.87
N ASP A 155 -8.05 7.11 6.48
CA ASP A 155 -9.11 6.14 6.79
C ASP A 155 -10.05 6.07 5.59
N ALA A 156 -9.87 5.04 4.82
CA ALA A 156 -10.65 4.72 3.64
C ALA A 156 -11.30 3.33 3.77
N ALA A 157 -11.62 2.92 5.00
CA ALA A 157 -12.06 1.56 5.33
C ALA A 157 -13.20 1.08 4.42
N ASP A 158 -14.24 1.88 4.23
CA ASP A 158 -15.41 1.54 3.41
C ASP A 158 -15.04 1.28 1.92
N TYR A 159 -13.90 1.82 1.44
CA TYR A 159 -13.43 1.66 0.07
C TYR A 159 -12.46 0.49 -0.11
N VAL A 160 -11.63 0.25 0.89
CA VAL A 160 -10.62 -0.79 0.82
C VAL A 160 -11.11 -2.12 1.39
N ASP A 161 -12.28 -2.15 2.04
CA ASP A 161 -12.92 -3.37 2.55
C ASP A 161 -14.08 -3.85 1.68
N THR A 162 -13.97 -3.64 0.37
CA THR A 162 -14.90 -4.10 -0.67
C THR A 162 -14.29 -5.24 -1.49
N PHE A 163 -14.89 -5.59 -2.64
CA PHE A 163 -14.24 -6.46 -3.62
C PHE A 163 -12.90 -5.88 -4.06
N TYR A 164 -11.86 -6.70 -4.13
CA TYR A 164 -10.53 -6.24 -4.46
C TYR A 164 -10.48 -5.42 -5.76
N SER A 165 -11.17 -5.88 -6.81
CA SER A 165 -11.24 -5.16 -8.08
C SER A 165 -11.87 -3.77 -7.95
N TRP A 166 -12.89 -3.62 -7.12
CA TRP A 166 -13.52 -2.33 -6.87
C TRP A 166 -12.65 -1.43 -6.00
N SER A 167 -12.02 -2.00 -4.98
CA SER A 167 -11.02 -1.27 -4.18
C SER A 167 -9.89 -0.77 -5.07
N ALA A 168 -9.41 -1.58 -6.02
CA ALA A 168 -8.39 -1.19 -6.97
C ALA A 168 -8.86 -0.06 -7.91
N LEU A 169 -10.09 -0.16 -8.46
CA LEU A 169 -10.67 0.87 -9.33
C LEU A 169 -10.89 2.21 -8.60
N ASN A 170 -11.14 2.18 -7.30
CA ASN A 170 -11.36 3.39 -6.50
C ASN A 170 -10.06 4.06 -6.02
N THR A 171 -8.89 3.47 -6.26
CA THR A 171 -7.60 4.05 -5.82
C THR A 171 -7.35 5.43 -6.41
N ASP A 172 -7.76 5.67 -7.63
CA ASP A 172 -7.59 6.97 -8.30
C ASP A 172 -8.48 8.04 -7.67
N LEU A 173 -9.75 7.75 -7.40
CA LEU A 173 -10.66 8.70 -6.74
C LEU A 173 -10.13 9.12 -5.36
N ILE A 174 -9.72 8.17 -4.55
CA ILE A 174 -9.15 8.45 -3.22
C ILE A 174 -7.88 9.29 -3.36
N GLY A 175 -6.97 8.89 -4.24
CA GLY A 175 -5.72 9.60 -4.49
C GLY A 175 -5.92 11.02 -4.97
N GLU A 176 -6.91 11.28 -5.83
CA GLU A 176 -7.26 12.61 -6.31
C GLU A 176 -7.67 13.53 -5.16
N HIS A 177 -8.54 13.08 -4.27
CA HIS A 177 -8.97 13.88 -3.12
C HIS A 177 -7.83 14.15 -2.13
N ILE A 178 -6.95 13.16 -1.91
CA ILE A 178 -5.73 13.40 -1.12
C ILE A 178 -4.87 14.47 -1.80
N GLY A 179 -4.63 14.36 -3.10
CA GLY A 179 -3.86 15.33 -3.87
C GLY A 179 -4.41 16.76 -3.78
N VAL A 180 -5.73 16.93 -3.83
CA VAL A 180 -6.39 18.21 -3.58
C VAL A 180 -6.14 18.68 -2.14
N GLY A 181 -6.33 17.83 -1.16
CA GLY A 181 -6.06 18.16 0.25
C GLY A 181 -4.63 18.64 0.51
N LEU A 182 -3.66 18.07 -0.19
CA LEU A 182 -2.24 18.45 -0.10
C LEU A 182 -1.97 19.87 -0.64
N THR A 183 -2.77 20.40 -1.58
CA THR A 183 -2.60 21.77 -2.06
C THR A 183 -2.81 22.79 -0.94
N HIS A 184 -3.73 22.52 -0.02
CA HIS A 184 -3.95 23.35 1.16
C HIS A 184 -2.87 23.15 2.23
N LEU A 185 -2.27 21.98 2.30
CA LEU A 185 -1.20 21.72 3.27
C LEU A 185 0.05 22.57 2.99
N ILE A 186 0.43 22.76 1.73
CA ILE A 186 1.62 23.52 1.36
C ILE A 186 1.52 25.02 1.61
N GLU A 187 0.32 25.52 1.88
CA GLU A 187 0.13 26.90 2.35
C GLU A 187 0.65 27.09 3.80
N LEU A 188 0.70 26.02 4.57
CA LEU A 188 1.00 26.05 6.01
C LEU A 188 2.31 25.35 6.38
N THR A 189 2.78 24.42 5.52
CA THR A 189 3.96 23.59 5.78
C THR A 189 4.86 23.59 4.56
N PRO A 190 6.18 23.75 4.72
CA PRO A 190 7.11 23.67 3.61
C PRO A 190 6.97 22.34 2.87
N LEU A 191 6.88 22.39 1.54
CA LEU A 191 6.71 21.20 0.69
C LEU A 191 7.76 20.10 1.00
N ARG A 192 9.03 20.51 1.28
CA ARG A 192 10.11 19.58 1.63
C ARG A 192 9.82 18.68 2.84
N ASN A 193 8.84 19.03 3.65
CA ASN A 193 8.49 18.28 4.87
C ASN A 193 7.46 17.17 4.62
N ILE A 194 6.89 17.05 3.42
CA ILE A 194 5.82 16.09 3.11
C ILE A 194 6.40 14.76 2.65
N HIS A 195 5.97 13.67 3.27
CA HIS A 195 6.29 12.29 2.90
C HIS A 195 5.01 11.46 2.87
N LEU A 196 4.68 10.91 1.71
CA LEU A 196 3.55 10.00 1.52
C LEU A 196 4.02 8.55 1.60
N ILE A 197 3.26 7.71 2.28
CA ILE A 197 3.56 6.28 2.43
C ILE A 197 2.31 5.51 2.05
N GLY A 198 2.47 4.49 1.22
CA GLY A 198 1.34 3.62 0.84
C GLY A 198 1.70 2.15 0.95
N HIS A 199 0.85 1.34 1.55
CA HIS A 199 0.99 -0.12 1.58
C HIS A 199 -0.01 -0.76 0.63
N SER A 200 0.43 -1.74 -0.17
CA SER A 200 -0.45 -2.50 -1.07
C SER A 200 -1.21 -1.57 -2.04
N LEU A 201 -2.55 -1.58 -2.06
CA LEU A 201 -3.37 -0.61 -2.81
C LEU A 201 -3.10 0.84 -2.40
N GLY A 202 -2.79 1.09 -1.14
CA GLY A 202 -2.42 2.41 -0.62
C GLY A 202 -1.20 3.01 -1.33
N ALA A 203 -0.27 2.19 -1.83
CA ALA A 203 0.84 2.67 -2.63
C ALA A 203 0.36 3.34 -3.93
N HIS A 204 -0.64 2.76 -4.59
CA HIS A 204 -1.22 3.31 -5.81
C HIS A 204 -2.07 4.56 -5.53
N ILE A 205 -2.82 4.57 -4.43
CA ILE A 205 -3.52 5.77 -3.92
C ILE A 205 -2.53 6.93 -3.78
N MET A 206 -1.37 6.70 -3.13
CA MET A 206 -0.35 7.75 -2.96
C MET A 206 0.32 8.17 -4.27
N GLY A 207 0.46 7.25 -5.23
CA GLY A 207 0.92 7.59 -6.59
C GLY A 207 -0.03 8.57 -7.27
N THR A 208 -1.33 8.30 -7.25
CA THR A 208 -2.35 9.19 -7.80
C THR A 208 -2.41 10.52 -7.05
N ALA A 209 -2.27 10.51 -5.72
CA ALA A 209 -2.18 11.75 -4.93
C ALA A 209 -1.00 12.63 -5.39
N GLY A 210 0.17 12.02 -5.64
CA GLY A 210 1.36 12.71 -6.16
C GLY A 210 1.14 13.32 -7.55
N ARG A 211 0.55 12.54 -8.48
CA ARG A 211 0.21 13.02 -9.84
C ARG A 211 -0.81 14.16 -9.83
N THR A 212 -1.84 14.02 -9.01
CA THR A 212 -2.88 15.06 -8.86
C THR A 212 -2.29 16.33 -8.27
N PHE A 213 -1.49 16.22 -7.22
CA PHE A 213 -0.79 17.37 -6.64
C PHE A 213 0.10 18.06 -7.68
N LYS A 214 0.87 17.30 -8.47
CA LYS A 214 1.70 17.85 -9.57
C LYS A 214 0.85 18.56 -10.61
N ARG A 215 -0.27 17.97 -11.03
CA ARG A 215 -1.19 18.58 -12.00
C ARG A 215 -1.76 19.91 -11.51
N LEU A 216 -2.10 20.00 -10.23
CA LEU A 216 -2.73 21.19 -9.65
C LEU A 216 -1.73 22.32 -9.31
N THR A 217 -0.48 21.95 -8.93
CA THR A 217 0.49 22.93 -8.41
C THR A 217 1.72 23.13 -9.29
N GLY A 218 1.95 22.28 -10.28
CA GLY A 218 3.20 22.24 -11.05
C GLY A 218 4.40 21.70 -10.24
N LYS A 219 4.22 21.30 -8.97
CA LYS A 219 5.30 20.87 -8.07
C LYS A 219 5.20 19.38 -7.78
N LEU A 220 6.35 18.74 -7.52
CA LEU A 220 6.40 17.34 -7.11
C LEU A 220 6.45 17.23 -5.59
N ILE A 221 5.68 16.29 -5.02
CA ILE A 221 5.85 15.81 -3.65
C ILE A 221 7.31 15.36 -3.47
N PRO A 222 7.97 15.66 -2.35
CA PRO A 222 9.38 15.30 -2.16
C PRO A 222 9.62 13.80 -2.18
N ARG A 223 8.74 13.01 -1.53
CA ARG A 223 8.93 11.56 -1.42
C ARG A 223 7.61 10.82 -1.32
N ILE A 224 7.54 9.70 -2.05
CA ILE A 224 6.53 8.65 -1.88
C ILE A 224 7.25 7.34 -1.61
N THR A 225 6.88 6.65 -0.51
CA THR A 225 7.35 5.29 -0.22
C THR A 225 6.23 4.29 -0.48
N GLY A 226 6.46 3.34 -1.38
CA GLY A 226 5.58 2.22 -1.65
C GLY A 226 6.00 0.99 -0.86
N LEU A 227 5.15 0.50 0.02
CA LEU A 227 5.36 -0.71 0.80
C LEU A 227 4.62 -1.87 0.12
N ASP A 228 5.37 -2.72 -0.55
CA ASP A 228 4.89 -3.89 -1.30
C ASP A 228 3.67 -3.58 -2.20
N PRO A 229 3.82 -2.67 -3.20
CA PRO A 229 2.71 -2.18 -4.02
C PRO A 229 1.95 -3.31 -4.71
N ALA A 230 0.64 -3.29 -4.64
CA ALA A 230 -0.23 -4.34 -5.17
C ALA A 230 -0.01 -4.62 -6.66
N LYS A 231 -0.01 -5.91 -7.06
CA LYS A 231 0.14 -6.33 -8.45
C LYS A 231 -1.20 -6.43 -9.20
N PRO A 232 -2.22 -7.11 -8.64
CA PRO A 232 -3.45 -7.33 -9.39
C PRO A 232 -4.12 -6.02 -9.77
N CYS A 233 -4.68 -5.93 -10.97
CA CYS A 233 -5.29 -4.75 -11.59
C CYS A 233 -4.32 -3.64 -12.05
N PHE A 234 -3.07 -3.61 -11.61
CA PHE A 234 -2.10 -2.56 -11.93
C PHE A 234 -1.04 -3.03 -12.92
N ARG A 235 -1.43 -3.49 -14.10
CA ARG A 235 -0.52 -3.87 -15.18
C ARG A 235 -0.27 -2.69 -16.10
N ARG A 236 0.92 -2.65 -16.76
CA ARG A 236 1.27 -1.57 -17.72
C ARG A 236 0.26 -1.40 -18.86
N GLU A 237 -0.44 -2.46 -19.20
CA GLU A 237 -1.43 -2.54 -20.29
C GLU A 237 -2.85 -2.21 -19.81
N ASN A 238 -3.04 -1.96 -18.51
CA ASN A 238 -4.35 -1.72 -17.92
C ASN A 238 -4.59 -0.22 -17.68
N VAL A 239 -5.86 0.14 -17.55
CA VAL A 239 -6.34 1.50 -17.34
C VAL A 239 -5.82 2.14 -16.03
N LEU A 240 -5.34 1.32 -15.07
CA LEU A 240 -4.82 1.81 -13.80
C LEU A 240 -3.27 1.89 -13.80
N PRO A 241 -2.69 3.10 -13.86
CA PRO A 241 -1.24 3.27 -13.97
C PRO A 241 -0.48 2.85 -12.70
N GLY A 242 -1.12 2.91 -11.53
CA GLY A 242 -0.50 2.62 -10.26
C GLY A 242 0.60 3.60 -9.86
N LEU A 243 1.37 3.26 -8.81
CA LEU A 243 2.54 4.02 -8.39
C LEU A 243 3.70 3.82 -9.37
N THR A 244 4.36 4.91 -9.76
CA THR A 244 5.50 4.88 -10.70
C THR A 244 6.46 6.04 -10.45
N ARG A 245 7.65 5.96 -11.06
CA ARG A 245 8.62 7.08 -11.11
C ARG A 245 7.95 8.34 -11.67
N GLY A 246 8.29 9.48 -11.06
CA GLY A 246 7.76 10.78 -11.47
C GLY A 246 6.46 11.18 -10.75
N ASP A 247 5.88 10.30 -9.92
CA ASP A 247 4.79 10.65 -9.02
C ASP A 247 5.27 11.53 -7.85
N ALA A 248 6.56 11.44 -7.52
CA ALA A 248 7.28 12.31 -6.58
C ALA A 248 8.69 12.63 -7.09
N LYS A 249 9.44 13.48 -6.37
CA LYS A 249 10.88 13.69 -6.65
C LYS A 249 11.70 12.43 -6.38
N LEU A 250 11.28 11.66 -5.38
CA LEU A 250 11.84 10.37 -5.02
C LEU A 250 10.69 9.39 -4.75
N VAL A 251 10.63 8.32 -5.52
CA VAL A 251 9.75 7.18 -5.28
C VAL A 251 10.62 6.01 -4.87
N ASP A 252 10.47 5.53 -3.64
CA ASP A 252 11.18 4.36 -3.13
C ASP A 252 10.22 3.24 -2.77
N ILE A 253 10.61 2.02 -3.06
CA ILE A 253 9.76 0.84 -2.92
C ILE A 253 10.45 -0.20 -2.03
N ILE A 254 9.70 -0.83 -1.15
CA ILE A 254 10.11 -2.03 -0.41
C ILE A 254 9.30 -3.21 -0.91
N HIS A 255 9.95 -4.18 -1.56
CA HIS A 255 9.33 -5.36 -2.15
C HIS A 255 9.48 -6.58 -1.25
N THR A 256 8.37 -7.16 -0.77
CA THR A 256 8.40 -8.29 0.15
C THR A 256 7.59 -9.51 -0.31
N ASN A 257 6.58 -9.34 -1.17
CA ASN A 257 5.81 -10.45 -1.73
C ASN A 257 5.77 -10.40 -3.26
N ILE A 258 6.96 -10.38 -3.86
CA ILE A 258 7.16 -10.13 -5.29
C ILE A 258 6.50 -11.16 -6.21
N GLY A 259 5.76 -10.66 -7.19
CA GLY A 259 5.15 -11.48 -8.25
C GLY A 259 3.90 -12.23 -7.85
N ILE A 260 3.50 -12.21 -6.58
CA ILE A 260 2.26 -12.81 -6.09
C ILE A 260 1.23 -11.71 -5.79
N LEU A 261 1.20 -11.17 -4.57
CA LEU A 261 0.30 -10.03 -4.27
C LEU A 261 0.88 -8.70 -4.74
N ALA A 262 2.22 -8.59 -4.81
CA ALA A 262 2.90 -7.35 -5.16
C ALA A 262 3.63 -7.42 -6.51
N LYS A 263 3.97 -6.24 -7.02
CA LYS A 263 4.73 -6.06 -8.27
C LYS A 263 6.09 -6.76 -8.18
N ARG A 264 6.53 -7.34 -9.30
CA ARG A 264 7.80 -8.08 -9.36
C ARG A 264 9.00 -7.19 -9.67
N GLY A 265 8.85 -6.32 -10.63
CA GLY A 265 9.94 -5.50 -11.15
C GLY A 265 10.08 -4.16 -10.43
N PRO A 266 11.15 -3.41 -10.74
CA PRO A 266 11.35 -2.08 -10.18
C PRO A 266 10.24 -1.12 -10.62
N LEU A 267 9.75 -0.32 -9.68
CA LEU A 267 8.69 0.67 -9.87
C LEU A 267 9.17 2.08 -9.54
N GLY A 268 10.06 2.18 -8.56
CA GLY A 268 10.55 3.44 -8.00
C GLY A 268 11.81 3.96 -8.68
N ASP A 269 12.28 5.10 -8.20
CA ASP A 269 13.66 5.55 -8.42
C ASP A 269 14.64 4.63 -7.71
N VAL A 270 14.19 4.09 -6.56
CA VAL A 270 14.92 3.13 -5.72
C VAL A 270 13.98 1.99 -5.34
N ASP A 271 14.44 0.78 -5.52
CA ASP A 271 13.69 -0.43 -5.22
C ASP A 271 14.53 -1.34 -4.29
N PHE A 272 14.04 -1.57 -3.07
CA PHE A 272 14.68 -2.44 -2.09
C PHE A 272 14.02 -3.81 -2.09
N TYR A 273 14.86 -4.85 -2.01
CA TYR A 273 14.47 -6.25 -1.99
C TYR A 273 15.01 -6.94 -0.73
N PRO A 274 14.36 -6.77 0.43
CA PRO A 274 14.75 -7.48 1.65
C PRO A 274 14.58 -8.98 1.47
N GLY A 275 15.59 -9.75 1.91
CA GLY A 275 15.64 -11.19 1.70
C GLY A 275 15.89 -11.62 0.24
N GLY A 276 16.00 -10.67 -0.71
CA GLY A 276 16.24 -10.91 -2.13
C GLY A 276 14.97 -11.03 -2.95
N ALA A 277 15.09 -11.56 -4.17
CA ALA A 277 13.99 -11.69 -5.12
C ALA A 277 13.08 -12.90 -4.81
N ASN A 278 12.59 -13.00 -3.59
CA ASN A 278 11.74 -14.09 -3.13
C ASN A 278 10.32 -13.61 -2.80
N PRO A 279 9.27 -14.40 -3.09
CA PRO A 279 7.90 -14.05 -2.73
C PRO A 279 7.59 -14.26 -1.25
N ILE A 280 8.38 -15.08 -0.55
CA ILE A 280 8.22 -15.38 0.88
C ILE A 280 9.41 -14.82 1.65
N GLN A 281 9.12 -13.97 2.63
CA GLN A 281 10.12 -13.35 3.47
C GLN A 281 10.67 -14.30 4.54
N PRO A 282 11.92 -14.12 4.98
CA PRO A 282 12.46 -14.87 6.09
C PRO A 282 11.54 -14.85 7.31
N GLY A 283 11.30 -16.05 7.90
CA GLY A 283 10.40 -16.24 9.04
C GLY A 283 8.90 -16.19 8.74
N CYS A 284 8.49 -15.98 7.49
CA CYS A 284 7.09 -16.06 7.07
C CYS A 284 6.74 -17.44 6.52
N LEU A 285 5.53 -17.91 6.85
CA LEU A 285 4.94 -19.14 6.31
C LEU A 285 3.80 -18.85 5.32
N THR A 286 3.30 -17.61 5.29
CA THR A 286 2.17 -17.21 4.45
C THR A 286 2.52 -15.99 3.59
N ILE A 287 1.75 -15.80 2.51
CA ILE A 287 1.86 -14.63 1.65
C ILE A 287 1.42 -13.35 2.37
N GLY A 288 0.40 -13.43 3.20
CA GLY A 288 -0.07 -12.29 4.00
C GLY A 288 1.02 -11.79 4.95
N CYS A 289 1.71 -12.72 5.64
CA CYS A 289 2.89 -12.40 6.45
C CYS A 289 3.94 -11.67 5.61
N SER A 290 4.31 -12.22 4.45
CA SER A 290 5.33 -11.61 3.58
C SER A 290 4.89 -10.24 3.05
N HIS A 291 3.63 -10.09 2.71
CA HIS A 291 3.07 -8.82 2.25
C HIS A 291 3.12 -7.74 3.35
N THR A 292 2.82 -8.11 4.58
CA THR A 292 2.88 -7.20 5.74
C THR A 292 4.32 -6.87 6.17
N ARG A 293 5.31 -7.71 5.82
CA ARG A 293 6.72 -7.51 6.17
C ARG A 293 7.28 -6.16 5.72
N ALA A 294 6.82 -5.63 4.59
CA ALA A 294 7.24 -4.30 4.14
C ALA A 294 6.89 -3.21 5.16
N VAL A 295 5.72 -3.33 5.77
CA VAL A 295 5.26 -2.40 6.83
C VAL A 295 6.08 -2.59 8.10
N GLU A 296 6.35 -3.83 8.49
CA GLU A 296 7.15 -4.14 9.68
C GLU A 296 8.58 -3.61 9.56
N TYR A 297 9.23 -3.82 8.41
CA TYR A 297 10.57 -3.30 8.14
C TYR A 297 10.61 -1.78 8.14
N PHE A 298 9.62 -1.16 7.48
CA PHE A 298 9.51 0.29 7.46
C PHE A 298 9.28 0.85 8.87
N ALA A 299 8.36 0.28 9.65
CA ALA A 299 8.08 0.68 11.02
C ALA A 299 9.33 0.55 11.90
N GLU A 300 10.07 -0.56 11.81
CA GLU A 300 11.33 -0.73 12.55
C GLU A 300 12.34 0.37 12.20
N SER A 301 12.50 0.68 10.92
CA SER A 301 13.42 1.74 10.46
C SER A 301 13.01 3.16 10.90
N ALA A 302 11.73 3.34 11.24
CA ALA A 302 11.19 4.63 11.64
C ALA A 302 11.40 4.94 13.13
N TYR A 303 11.71 3.96 13.97
CA TYR A 303 12.05 4.23 15.37
C TYR A 303 13.33 5.08 15.48
N PRO A 304 13.44 5.95 16.51
CA PRO A 304 14.64 6.72 16.73
C PRO A 304 15.89 5.84 16.86
N GLN A 305 16.97 6.24 16.20
CA GLN A 305 18.27 5.53 16.18
C GLN A 305 18.28 4.19 15.45
N GLN A 306 17.19 3.84 14.72
CA GLN A 306 17.09 2.60 13.95
C GLN A 306 17.20 2.84 12.43
N GLU A 307 17.52 4.06 12.03
CA GLU A 307 17.49 4.47 10.62
C GLU A 307 18.50 3.74 9.71
N LYS A 308 19.50 3.08 10.31
CA LYS A 308 20.51 2.29 9.60
C LYS A 308 20.39 0.78 9.82
N ASN A 309 19.29 0.31 10.42
CA ASN A 309 19.10 -1.12 10.67
C ASN A 309 19.11 -1.95 9.38
N PHE A 310 18.60 -1.37 8.30
CA PHE A 310 18.43 -2.05 7.01
C PHE A 310 19.35 -1.42 5.97
N MET A 311 20.61 -1.84 5.92
CA MET A 311 21.54 -1.38 4.88
C MET A 311 21.40 -2.25 3.64
N GLY A 312 21.10 -1.62 2.52
CA GLY A 312 20.96 -2.29 1.22
C GLY A 312 22.21 -2.11 0.36
N ASN A 313 22.61 -3.19 -0.29
CA ASN A 313 23.73 -3.24 -1.25
C ASN A 313 23.20 -3.11 -2.68
N LYS A 314 23.75 -2.19 -3.46
CA LYS A 314 23.31 -1.92 -4.84
C LYS A 314 23.55 -3.10 -5.76
N CYS A 315 22.53 -3.49 -6.50
CA CYS A 315 22.57 -4.56 -7.47
C CYS A 315 22.55 -4.00 -8.89
N ALA A 316 23.51 -4.42 -9.72
CA ALA A 316 23.65 -3.93 -11.10
C ALA A 316 22.56 -4.47 -12.04
N SER A 317 21.97 -5.62 -11.74
CA SER A 317 20.95 -6.26 -12.56
C SER A 317 20.01 -7.13 -11.74
N TRP A 318 18.89 -7.54 -12.35
CA TRP A 318 17.96 -8.50 -11.74
C TRP A 318 18.60 -9.84 -11.43
N ASP A 319 19.51 -10.32 -12.29
CA ASP A 319 20.23 -11.58 -12.07
C ASP A 319 21.20 -11.49 -10.89
N LYS A 320 21.88 -10.35 -10.74
CA LYS A 320 22.74 -10.09 -9.57
C LYS A 320 21.91 -10.07 -8.28
N LEU A 321 20.75 -9.41 -8.30
CA LEU A 321 19.83 -9.41 -7.17
C LEU A 321 19.38 -10.85 -6.79
N ARG A 322 19.00 -11.66 -7.77
CA ARG A 322 18.58 -13.06 -7.55
C ARG A 322 19.69 -13.91 -6.93
N ARG A 323 20.93 -13.69 -7.33
CA ARG A 323 22.10 -14.40 -6.77
C ARG A 323 22.62 -13.77 -5.50
N ARG A 324 22.06 -12.63 -5.06
CA ARG A 324 22.55 -11.82 -3.94
C ARG A 324 24.00 -11.34 -4.15
N ASP A 325 24.42 -11.20 -5.39
CA ASP A 325 25.75 -10.76 -5.80
C ASP A 325 25.69 -9.26 -6.10
N CYS A 326 25.60 -8.46 -5.05
CA CYS A 326 25.44 -7.02 -5.10
C CYS A 326 26.62 -6.31 -4.46
N SER A 327 26.93 -5.09 -4.92
CA SER A 327 28.10 -4.33 -4.47
C SER A 327 28.02 -3.97 -2.99
N SER A 328 29.07 -4.25 -2.23
CA SER A 328 29.21 -3.76 -0.84
C SER A 328 29.70 -2.30 -0.75
N GLU A 329 30.16 -1.70 -1.84
CA GLU A 329 30.70 -0.34 -1.87
C GLU A 329 29.60 0.72 -2.00
N ILE A 330 28.52 0.41 -2.74
CA ILE A 330 27.39 1.33 -2.93
C ILE A 330 26.23 0.86 -2.09
N VAL A 331 26.03 1.52 -0.98
CA VAL A 331 25.00 1.17 0.01
C VAL A 331 24.01 2.32 0.23
N SER A 332 22.78 1.96 0.60
CA SER A 332 21.76 2.91 1.03
C SER A 332 20.90 2.32 2.15
N PRO A 333 20.54 3.09 3.18
CA PRO A 333 19.56 2.61 4.15
C PRO A 333 18.17 2.51 3.52
N MET A 334 17.50 1.38 3.73
CA MET A 334 16.10 1.16 3.40
C MET A 334 15.19 1.73 4.50
N GLY A 335 14.06 2.29 4.14
CA GLY A 335 13.02 2.71 5.09
C GLY A 335 13.00 4.22 5.33
N TYR A 336 12.77 4.65 6.59
CA TYR A 336 12.47 6.06 6.88
C TYR A 336 13.59 7.04 6.48
N LYS A 337 14.85 6.68 6.66
CA LYS A 337 16.04 7.50 6.32
C LYS A 337 16.77 6.99 5.10
N ILE A 338 16.11 7.02 3.97
CA ILE A 338 16.75 6.69 2.68
C ILE A 338 17.77 7.77 2.29
N ASP A 339 18.82 7.38 1.57
CA ASP A 339 19.67 8.32 0.87
C ASP A 339 18.91 8.94 -0.32
N PRO A 340 18.72 10.26 -0.36
CA PRO A 340 18.00 10.93 -1.46
C PRO A 340 18.66 10.74 -2.84
N GLN A 341 19.94 10.40 -2.87
CA GLN A 341 20.70 10.16 -4.09
C GLN A 341 20.69 8.69 -4.53
N ALA A 342 20.18 7.77 -3.70
CA ALA A 342 20.07 6.36 -4.04
C ALA A 342 19.22 6.16 -5.30
N ARG A 343 19.65 5.28 -6.20
CA ARG A 343 18.92 4.92 -7.44
C ARG A 343 19.15 3.46 -7.79
N GLY A 344 18.10 2.83 -8.31
CA GLY A 344 18.14 1.46 -8.81
C GLY A 344 17.75 0.43 -7.75
N MET A 345 18.21 -0.81 -7.91
CA MET A 345 17.84 -1.95 -7.08
C MET A 345 18.85 -2.20 -5.98
N TYR A 346 18.37 -2.52 -4.78
CA TYR A 346 19.18 -2.84 -3.62
C TYR A 346 18.72 -4.15 -2.96
N TYR A 347 19.66 -5.06 -2.74
CA TYR A 347 19.47 -6.20 -1.87
C TYR A 347 19.64 -5.78 -0.41
N VAL A 348 18.75 -6.20 0.47
CA VAL A 348 18.83 -5.95 1.92
C VAL A 348 18.82 -7.28 2.65
N ASP A 349 19.84 -7.54 3.47
CA ASP A 349 19.85 -8.71 4.34
C ASP A 349 18.99 -8.46 5.58
N VAL A 350 18.13 -9.41 5.92
CA VAL A 350 17.17 -9.29 7.01
C VAL A 350 17.09 -10.54 7.86
N ASN A 351 16.69 -10.38 9.13
CA ASN A 351 16.40 -11.48 10.04
C ASN A 351 14.98 -12.02 9.81
N GLY A 352 14.75 -13.28 10.12
CA GLY A 352 13.41 -13.90 10.12
C GLY A 352 12.53 -13.45 11.29
N TRP A 353 13.15 -12.94 12.35
CA TRP A 353 12.52 -12.50 13.60
C TRP A 353 13.04 -11.13 14.02
N PRO A 354 12.23 -10.36 14.77
CA PRO A 354 12.67 -9.05 15.27
C PRO A 354 13.88 -9.12 16.22
N PRO A 355 14.75 -8.12 16.20
CA PRO A 355 14.79 -7.04 15.22
C PRO A 355 15.13 -7.57 13.84
N TYR A 356 14.36 -7.12 12.82
CA TYR A 356 14.54 -7.63 11.45
C TYR A 356 15.78 -7.09 10.76
N GLY A 357 16.19 -5.88 11.10
CA GLY A 357 17.37 -5.26 10.53
C GLY A 357 18.67 -5.83 11.08
N ARG A 358 19.57 -6.28 10.19
CA ARG A 358 20.87 -6.89 10.55
C ARG A 358 21.83 -5.95 11.26
N ASN A 359 21.65 -4.63 11.09
CA ASN A 359 22.52 -3.62 11.73
C ASN A 359 21.87 -3.04 12.99
N SER A 360 20.88 -3.71 13.58
CA SER A 360 20.25 -3.28 14.82
C SER A 360 21.29 -3.25 15.96
N LYS A 361 21.48 -2.09 16.57
CA LYS A 361 22.34 -1.93 17.73
C LYS A 361 21.74 -2.72 18.91
N ASN A 362 22.57 -3.54 19.54
CA ASN A 362 22.25 -4.33 20.75
C ASN A 362 21.20 -5.44 20.58
N ASN A 363 20.81 -5.81 19.36
CA ASN A 363 19.78 -6.83 19.08
C ASN A 363 18.46 -6.62 19.86
N ILE A 364 18.14 -5.38 20.23
CA ILE A 364 16.91 -5.07 20.94
C ILE A 364 15.83 -4.71 19.93
N ASP A 365 14.71 -5.41 19.99
CA ASP A 365 13.52 -5.06 19.20
C ASP A 365 13.01 -3.67 19.61
N PRO A 366 13.07 -2.65 18.71
CA PRO A 366 12.66 -1.30 19.05
C PRO A 366 11.15 -1.21 19.34
N ARG A 367 10.36 -2.18 18.91
CA ARG A 367 8.91 -2.25 19.16
C ARG A 367 8.57 -2.54 20.62
N LEU A 368 9.52 -3.09 21.38
CA LEU A 368 9.38 -3.30 22.83
C LEU A 368 9.56 -2.01 23.64
N ARG A 369 10.04 -0.93 23.02
CA ARG A 369 10.18 0.36 23.71
C ARG A 369 8.81 0.89 24.14
N THR A 370 8.74 1.29 25.39
CA THR A 370 7.63 2.10 25.89
C THR A 370 7.90 3.56 25.50
N CYS A 371 7.20 4.01 24.46
CA CYS A 371 7.32 5.39 24.00
C CYS A 371 6.00 6.10 24.27
N TYR A 372 6.12 7.26 24.90
CA TYR A 372 5.04 8.23 25.13
C TYR A 372 3.75 7.61 25.66
N LEU A 373 3.74 7.37 26.94
CA LEU A 373 2.50 7.42 27.69
C LEU A 373 2.00 8.87 27.61
N CYS A 374 0.71 9.03 27.34
CA CYS A 374 0.07 10.32 27.42
C CYS A 374 0.39 10.95 28.78
N GLN A 375 1.11 12.06 28.77
CA GLN A 375 1.25 12.87 29.96
C GLN A 375 -0.09 13.58 30.17
N THR A 376 -0.85 13.09 31.13
CA THR A 376 -2.10 13.71 31.60
C THR A 376 -1.83 15.05 32.24
#